data_25df894f402aa3d5a2b8d76473667814
#
_entry.id   25df894f402aa3d5a2b8d76473667814
#
_cell.length_a   1.000
_cell.length_b   1.000
_cell.length_c   1.000
_cell.angle_alpha   90.00
_cell.angle_beta   90.00
_cell.angle_gamma   90.00
#
_symmetry.space_group_name_H-M   'P 1'
#
loop_
_entity.id
_entity.type
_entity.pdbx_description
1 polymer ?
#
loop_
_entity_poly.entity_id
_entity_poly.type
_entity_poly.pdbx_seq_one_letter_code
_entity_poly.pdbx_strand_id
1 'polypeptide(L)'
;MRKTKIVCTVGPATEDVGVLARLLEAGMNVARFNMAHGGLPYHAAMISRVREASRVTGIPVALLIDIKGPEVRTGMVPGGAEVELVIGSTITVTVDDAPCTAERVSLSYRDLPDQVTPGTHILIADGLIDLEVMSVQGAETRCAVRTGGMLGSHKNANIIGIRSRLPAVTEKDIENLRFAVAQDMDFVAASFVRRPEDVLEIRQILLHAGSHMHIVAKIEDGEGVANIDEIIRVSDGIMIARGDLGVQLATEEIPLVQKRIILKCHDQNKTVITATQMLDSMIHNPRPTRAEATDVANAIFDGSDAVMLSGETASGKYPVAAVQMMDSIARTAETSPEYESRVKRFFRLDDIGEDIAQAVTRSAFLVAREIRATAIIAPTLHGNTPRLISKYRPSQPILAITPSEPVLRRLLLYWGVYPLLCDLADNSDMMQNNALTAAMEKGLVRKHDKVVILAGVPLHSPIMLNTVKVHFVGNVLAKGERGFGGYRSGKIVRVEDALDAELRLKHDGTEILLARFLTPDFLPILTGVRGIVLEESSYLSPEQIRGIAPDAAVIASVPGAMTQLEDGFTVTLHGDEYIVYEGMISGK
;
A
#
# COMPACT_ATOMS: atom_id res chain seq x y z
N MET A 1 -6.13 -8.45 -7.60
CA MET A 1 -5.67 -8.13 -6.22
C MET A 1 -5.77 -6.62 -6.03
N ARG A 2 -6.36 -6.15 -4.90
CA ARG A 2 -6.44 -4.71 -4.58
C ARG A 2 -5.06 -4.19 -4.18
N LYS A 3 -4.68 -3.02 -4.66
CA LYS A 3 -3.37 -2.41 -4.41
C LYS A 3 -3.39 -1.35 -3.31
N THR A 4 -4.45 -0.51 -3.26
CA THR A 4 -4.69 0.45 -2.18
C THR A 4 -4.91 -0.28 -0.86
N LYS A 5 -4.30 0.16 0.23
CA LYS A 5 -4.39 -0.50 1.54
C LYS A 5 -5.59 0.02 2.33
N ILE A 6 -6.09 -0.79 3.27
CA ILE A 6 -7.18 -0.39 4.17
C ILE A 6 -6.67 -0.39 5.61
N VAL A 7 -6.81 0.76 6.26
CA VAL A 7 -6.58 0.95 7.69
C VAL A 7 -7.95 0.93 8.38
N CYS A 8 -8.12 0.07 9.39
CA CYS A 8 -9.37 -0.01 10.15
C CYS A 8 -9.11 0.34 11.62
N THR A 9 -9.91 1.26 12.17
CA THR A 9 -9.89 1.52 13.61
C THR A 9 -10.61 0.39 14.32
N VAL A 10 -9.93 -0.25 15.26
CA VAL A 10 -10.54 -1.28 16.13
C VAL A 10 -11.13 -0.66 17.39
N GLY A 11 -12.26 -1.20 17.84
CA GLY A 11 -12.98 -0.66 18.99
C GLY A 11 -14.12 -1.59 19.40
N PRO A 12 -15.11 -1.09 20.16
CA PRO A 12 -16.18 -1.92 20.73
C PRO A 12 -16.93 -2.80 19.73
N ALA A 13 -17.13 -2.34 18.49
CA ALA A 13 -17.81 -3.11 17.45
C ALA A 13 -16.98 -4.28 16.91
N THR A 14 -15.68 -4.33 17.21
CA THR A 14 -14.72 -5.29 16.66
C THR A 14 -13.90 -6.00 17.73
N GLU A 15 -14.44 -6.13 18.95
CA GLU A 15 -13.76 -6.81 20.06
C GLU A 15 -13.68 -8.33 19.90
N ASP A 16 -14.63 -8.92 19.17
CA ASP A 16 -14.68 -10.37 18.95
C ASP A 16 -13.63 -10.81 17.94
N VAL A 17 -12.87 -11.87 18.26
CA VAL A 17 -11.81 -12.41 17.39
C VAL A 17 -12.37 -12.88 16.04
N GLY A 18 -13.59 -13.44 16.02
CA GLY A 18 -14.25 -13.87 14.78
C GLY A 18 -14.66 -12.67 13.90
N VAL A 19 -15.02 -11.53 14.50
CA VAL A 19 -15.25 -10.28 13.75
C VAL A 19 -13.93 -9.78 13.17
N LEU A 20 -12.87 -9.73 13.97
CA LEU A 20 -11.53 -9.32 13.51
C LEU A 20 -11.01 -10.23 12.38
N ALA A 21 -11.23 -11.53 12.48
CA ALA A 21 -10.88 -12.48 11.41
C ALA A 21 -11.61 -12.13 10.09
N ARG A 22 -12.93 -11.87 10.15
CA ARG A 22 -13.69 -11.43 8.97
C ARG A 22 -13.25 -10.07 8.42
N LEU A 23 -12.76 -9.15 9.27
CA LEU A 23 -12.17 -7.88 8.77
C LEU A 23 -10.88 -8.13 7.99
N LEU A 24 -10.02 -9.04 8.46
CA LEU A 24 -8.80 -9.44 7.74
C LEU A 24 -9.15 -10.08 6.39
N GLU A 25 -10.08 -11.02 6.38
CA GLU A 25 -10.58 -11.68 5.15
C GLU A 25 -11.23 -10.68 4.18
N ALA A 26 -11.95 -9.68 4.71
CA ALA A 26 -12.53 -8.59 3.92
C ALA A 26 -11.48 -7.61 3.36
N GLY A 27 -10.24 -7.65 3.87
CA GLY A 27 -9.13 -6.89 3.32
C GLY A 27 -8.50 -5.84 4.22
N MET A 28 -8.71 -5.86 5.53
CA MET A 28 -7.97 -5.03 6.48
C MET A 28 -6.47 -5.32 6.39
N ASN A 29 -5.65 -4.30 6.23
CA ASN A 29 -4.19 -4.41 6.19
C ASN A 29 -3.53 -3.90 7.49
N VAL A 30 -4.11 -2.87 8.09
CA VAL A 30 -3.58 -2.21 9.28
C VAL A 30 -4.70 -2.02 10.30
N ALA A 31 -4.48 -2.46 11.54
CA ALA A 31 -5.36 -2.22 12.66
C ALA A 31 -4.89 -0.96 13.42
N ARG A 32 -5.74 0.08 13.47
CA ARG A 32 -5.49 1.34 14.16
C ARG A 32 -6.09 1.32 15.56
N PHE A 33 -5.31 1.74 16.56
CA PHE A 33 -5.70 1.88 17.97
C PHE A 33 -5.71 3.36 18.34
N ASN A 34 -6.90 3.92 18.55
CA ASN A 34 -7.07 5.33 18.90
C ASN A 34 -6.92 5.54 20.41
N MET A 35 -5.81 6.13 20.84
CA MET A 35 -5.50 6.35 22.27
C MET A 35 -6.28 7.50 22.91
N ALA A 36 -7.12 8.20 22.16
CA ALA A 36 -8.05 9.18 22.71
C ALA A 36 -9.18 8.51 23.52
N HIS A 37 -9.42 7.21 23.31
CA HIS A 37 -10.47 6.42 23.95
C HIS A 37 -9.90 5.14 24.54
N GLY A 38 -10.44 4.72 25.69
CA GLY A 38 -9.98 3.52 26.37
C GLY A 38 -8.68 3.71 27.15
N GLY A 39 -8.36 2.75 28.01
CA GLY A 39 -7.11 2.71 28.77
C GLY A 39 -6.11 1.71 28.19
N LEU A 40 -4.85 1.77 28.62
CA LEU A 40 -3.79 0.85 28.16
C LEU A 40 -4.15 -0.64 28.32
N PRO A 41 -4.80 -1.10 29.41
CA PRO A 41 -5.22 -2.50 29.53
C PRO A 41 -6.24 -2.92 28.46
N TYR A 42 -7.17 -2.04 28.09
CA TYR A 42 -8.13 -2.28 27.02
C TYR A 42 -7.40 -2.47 25.68
N HIS A 43 -6.50 -1.55 25.35
CA HIS A 43 -5.74 -1.63 24.11
C HIS A 43 -4.81 -2.86 24.07
N ALA A 44 -4.20 -3.25 25.18
CA ALA A 44 -3.40 -4.49 25.27
C ALA A 44 -4.24 -5.73 24.94
N ALA A 45 -5.46 -5.82 25.50
CA ALA A 45 -6.38 -6.90 25.19
C ALA A 45 -6.80 -6.91 23.71
N MET A 46 -7.08 -5.73 23.14
CA MET A 46 -7.45 -5.62 21.73
C MET A 46 -6.29 -5.99 20.78
N ILE A 47 -5.06 -5.59 21.09
CA ILE A 47 -3.86 -5.99 20.34
C ILE A 47 -3.71 -7.52 20.33
N SER A 48 -3.89 -8.16 21.51
CA SER A 48 -3.84 -9.61 21.62
C SER A 48 -4.90 -10.30 20.73
N ARG A 49 -6.13 -9.78 20.71
CA ARG A 49 -7.22 -10.31 19.86
C ARG A 49 -6.95 -10.13 18.36
N VAL A 50 -6.40 -8.99 17.94
CA VAL A 50 -5.99 -8.75 16.54
C VAL A 50 -4.91 -9.73 16.12
N ARG A 51 -3.90 -9.97 16.96
CA ARG A 51 -2.85 -10.97 16.69
C ARG A 51 -3.41 -12.39 16.61
N GLU A 52 -4.35 -12.72 17.49
CA GLU A 52 -5.02 -14.03 17.44
C GLU A 52 -5.82 -14.20 16.14
N ALA A 53 -6.58 -13.20 15.72
CA ALA A 53 -7.30 -13.22 14.45
C ALA A 53 -6.34 -13.39 13.25
N SER A 54 -5.20 -12.70 13.27
CA SER A 54 -4.15 -12.85 12.26
C SER A 54 -3.57 -14.27 12.23
N ARG A 55 -3.33 -14.86 13.41
CA ARG A 55 -2.83 -16.24 13.54
C ARG A 55 -3.84 -17.27 13.02
N VAL A 56 -5.13 -17.10 13.35
CA VAL A 56 -6.20 -18.02 12.92
C VAL A 56 -6.42 -17.96 11.40
N THR A 57 -6.39 -16.78 10.82
CA THR A 57 -6.61 -16.59 9.37
C THR A 57 -5.35 -16.82 8.53
N GLY A 58 -4.16 -16.77 9.14
CA GLY A 58 -2.89 -16.75 8.42
C GLY A 58 -2.66 -15.46 7.60
N ILE A 59 -3.49 -14.42 7.82
CA ILE A 59 -3.38 -13.13 7.13
C ILE A 59 -2.61 -12.16 8.02
N PRO A 60 -1.45 -11.65 7.59
CA PRO A 60 -0.67 -10.71 8.39
C PRO A 60 -1.37 -9.36 8.50
N VAL A 61 -1.20 -8.70 9.65
CA VAL A 61 -1.75 -7.37 9.95
C VAL A 61 -0.70 -6.51 10.62
N ALA A 62 -0.62 -5.25 10.22
CA ALA A 62 0.20 -4.26 10.91
C ALA A 62 -0.60 -3.55 12.01
N LEU A 63 0.12 -3.08 13.04
CA LEU A 63 -0.47 -2.38 14.17
C LEU A 63 -0.03 -0.91 14.16
N LEU A 64 -1.00 0.00 14.21
CA LEU A 64 -0.79 1.43 14.22
C LEU A 64 -1.39 2.02 15.50
N ILE A 65 -0.56 2.62 16.34
CA ILE A 65 -1.02 3.42 17.47
C ILE A 65 -1.27 4.86 17.01
N ASP A 66 -2.42 5.42 17.36
CA ASP A 66 -2.75 6.83 17.08
C ASP A 66 -2.74 7.59 18.40
N ILE A 67 -1.69 8.38 18.63
CA ILE A 67 -1.52 9.18 19.85
C ILE A 67 -2.34 10.46 19.76
N LYS A 68 -2.81 10.91 20.91
CA LYS A 68 -3.78 11.98 20.99
C LYS A 68 -3.22 13.36 20.57
N GLY A 69 -1.95 13.61 20.92
CA GLY A 69 -1.33 14.90 20.73
C GLY A 69 -1.90 16.01 21.64
N PRO A 70 -1.41 17.23 21.45
CA PRO A 70 -1.80 18.39 22.26
C PRO A 70 -3.16 18.94 21.78
N GLU A 71 -4.20 18.79 22.58
CA GLU A 71 -5.52 19.35 22.32
C GLU A 71 -5.86 20.48 23.27
N VAL A 72 -6.55 21.48 22.76
CA VAL A 72 -7.23 22.48 23.59
C VAL A 72 -8.65 22.00 23.85
N ARG A 73 -9.06 22.02 25.11
CA ARG A 73 -10.41 21.60 25.54
C ARG A 73 -11.10 22.64 26.39
N THR A 74 -12.43 22.64 26.33
CA THR A 74 -13.26 23.42 27.24
C THR A 74 -13.22 22.79 28.64
N GLY A 75 -13.50 23.59 29.65
CA GLY A 75 -13.66 23.12 31.01
C GLY A 75 -14.93 22.30 31.23
N MET A 76 -15.21 21.99 32.48
CA MET A 76 -16.37 21.22 32.89
C MET A 76 -17.64 22.10 32.94
N VAL A 77 -18.75 21.58 32.46
CA VAL A 77 -20.08 22.15 32.74
C VAL A 77 -20.64 21.52 34.01
N PRO A 78 -21.09 22.33 35.00
CA PRO A 78 -21.58 21.82 36.27
C PRO A 78 -22.75 20.84 36.10
N GLY A 79 -22.77 19.79 36.94
CA GLY A 79 -23.86 18.82 36.98
C GLY A 79 -23.91 17.85 35.78
N GLY A 80 -22.92 17.87 34.88
CA GLY A 80 -22.90 17.00 33.68
C GLY A 80 -23.98 17.34 32.64
N ALA A 81 -24.65 18.49 32.80
CA ALA A 81 -25.61 19.02 31.84
C ALA A 81 -24.90 19.73 30.67
N GLU A 82 -25.64 20.02 29.61
CA GLU A 82 -25.17 20.91 28.56
C GLU A 82 -25.69 22.33 28.82
N VAL A 83 -24.94 23.35 28.42
CA VAL A 83 -25.32 24.76 28.53
C VAL A 83 -25.50 25.35 27.12
N GLU A 84 -26.57 26.09 26.92
CA GLU A 84 -26.82 26.75 25.63
C GLU A 84 -26.00 28.03 25.52
N LEU A 85 -25.20 28.14 24.46
CA LEU A 85 -24.56 29.38 24.02
C LEU A 85 -25.44 30.03 22.93
N VAL A 86 -26.06 31.15 23.26
CA VAL A 86 -27.05 31.80 22.38
C VAL A 86 -26.37 32.66 21.33
N ILE A 87 -26.74 32.48 20.07
CA ILE A 87 -26.22 33.29 18.94
C ILE A 87 -26.44 34.80 19.17
N GLY A 88 -25.42 35.60 18.89
CA GLY A 88 -25.45 37.05 19.10
C GLY A 88 -25.16 37.49 20.54
N SER A 89 -25.08 36.59 21.49
CA SER A 89 -24.66 36.92 22.87
C SER A 89 -23.15 37.20 22.95
N THR A 90 -22.74 37.83 24.03
CA THR A 90 -21.32 38.01 24.36
C THR A 90 -20.97 37.14 25.55
N ILE A 91 -19.89 36.38 25.41
CA ILE A 91 -19.37 35.53 26.48
C ILE A 91 -17.92 35.86 26.79
N THR A 92 -17.46 35.46 27.96
CA THR A 92 -16.06 35.58 28.36
C THR A 92 -15.37 34.21 28.25
N VAL A 93 -14.31 34.14 27.45
CA VAL A 93 -13.41 32.98 27.40
C VAL A 93 -12.25 33.22 28.35
N THR A 94 -11.97 32.23 29.22
CA THR A 94 -10.91 32.30 30.24
C THR A 94 -9.97 31.10 30.10
N VAL A 95 -8.79 31.18 30.72
CA VAL A 95 -7.77 30.14 30.70
C VAL A 95 -7.50 29.54 32.08
N ASP A 96 -8.44 29.76 33.00
CA ASP A 96 -8.46 29.16 34.34
C ASP A 96 -9.30 27.86 34.37
N ASP A 97 -9.31 27.15 35.49
CA ASP A 97 -10.07 25.90 35.65
C ASP A 97 -11.53 26.15 36.09
N ALA A 98 -12.07 27.35 35.88
CA ALA A 98 -13.44 27.66 36.27
C ALA A 98 -14.46 26.88 35.41
N PRO A 99 -15.63 26.54 35.98
CA PRO A 99 -16.69 25.87 35.26
C PRO A 99 -17.23 26.69 34.11
N CYS A 100 -17.62 26.03 33.02
CA CYS A 100 -18.29 26.63 31.87
C CYS A 100 -19.77 26.92 32.22
N THR A 101 -20.25 28.09 31.80
CA THR A 101 -21.65 28.56 31.93
C THR A 101 -22.10 29.19 30.61
N ALA A 102 -23.36 29.68 30.53
CA ALA A 102 -23.87 30.41 29.36
C ALA A 102 -23.11 31.73 29.08
N GLU A 103 -22.40 32.27 30.08
CA GLU A 103 -21.72 33.58 30.02
C GLU A 103 -20.21 33.45 29.99
N ARG A 104 -19.69 32.24 30.29
CA ARG A 104 -18.24 31.98 30.46
C ARG A 104 -17.88 30.59 29.96
N VAL A 105 -16.78 30.51 29.21
CA VAL A 105 -16.17 29.25 28.78
C VAL A 105 -14.70 29.27 29.16
N SER A 106 -14.25 28.29 29.93
CA SER A 106 -12.83 28.09 30.20
C SER A 106 -12.19 27.19 29.14
N LEU A 107 -10.92 27.48 28.79
CA LEU A 107 -10.13 26.69 27.86
C LEU A 107 -8.80 26.28 28.50
N SER A 108 -8.31 25.07 28.19
CA SER A 108 -7.07 24.52 28.72
C SER A 108 -5.78 25.20 28.19
N TYR A 109 -5.88 26.10 27.23
CA TYR A 109 -4.75 26.75 26.57
C TYR A 109 -4.41 28.08 27.24
N ARG A 110 -3.42 28.08 28.13
CA ARG A 110 -3.07 29.24 28.97
C ARG A 110 -2.52 30.44 28.18
N ASP A 111 -1.87 30.21 27.03
CA ASP A 111 -1.28 31.26 26.20
C ASP A 111 -2.32 31.95 25.27
N LEU A 112 -3.60 31.55 25.36
CA LEU A 112 -4.66 32.07 24.49
C LEU A 112 -4.70 33.61 24.45
N PRO A 113 -4.71 34.34 25.60
CA PRO A 113 -4.84 35.80 25.59
C PRO A 113 -3.70 36.51 24.87
N ASP A 114 -2.49 35.92 24.88
CA ASP A 114 -1.30 36.50 24.25
C ASP A 114 -1.23 36.27 22.73
N GLN A 115 -2.09 35.39 22.18
CA GLN A 115 -2.02 34.96 20.80
C GLN A 115 -3.23 35.36 19.94
N VAL A 116 -4.35 35.67 20.58
CA VAL A 116 -5.57 36.04 19.86
C VAL A 116 -5.72 37.56 19.72
N THR A 117 -6.31 37.96 18.64
CA THR A 117 -6.63 39.36 18.34
C THR A 117 -8.14 39.50 17.98
N PRO A 118 -8.72 40.70 18.05
CA PRO A 118 -10.06 40.88 17.55
C PRO A 118 -10.23 40.33 16.12
N GLY A 119 -11.31 39.59 15.89
CA GLY A 119 -11.57 38.86 14.65
C GLY A 119 -11.02 37.43 14.61
N THR A 120 -10.24 36.96 15.64
CA THR A 120 -9.88 35.56 15.75
C THR A 120 -11.11 34.72 16.07
N HIS A 121 -11.26 33.55 15.39
CA HIS A 121 -12.34 32.62 15.65
C HIS A 121 -11.85 31.46 16.55
N ILE A 122 -12.68 31.09 17.53
CA ILE A 122 -12.52 29.93 18.40
C ILE A 122 -13.67 28.97 18.11
N LEU A 123 -13.37 27.86 17.45
CA LEU A 123 -14.34 26.83 17.08
C LEU A 123 -14.38 25.75 18.14
N ILE A 124 -15.56 25.44 18.68
CA ILE A 124 -15.76 24.45 19.74
C ILE A 124 -16.64 23.32 19.22
N ALA A 125 -16.43 22.09 19.72
CA ALA A 125 -17.20 20.89 19.37
C ALA A 125 -17.21 20.65 17.84
N ASP A 126 -16.03 20.50 17.23
CA ASP A 126 -15.84 20.27 15.80
C ASP A 126 -16.45 21.37 14.89
N GLY A 127 -16.43 22.61 15.40
CA GLY A 127 -16.94 23.78 14.66
C GLY A 127 -18.43 24.01 14.78
N LEU A 128 -19.15 23.24 15.60
CA LEU A 128 -20.60 23.45 15.85
C LEU A 128 -20.88 24.76 16.57
N ILE A 129 -19.94 25.27 17.38
CA ILE A 129 -20.01 26.55 18.07
C ILE A 129 -18.85 27.41 17.57
N ASP A 130 -19.14 28.64 17.17
CA ASP A 130 -18.17 29.61 16.69
C ASP A 130 -18.20 30.88 17.55
N LEU A 131 -17.06 31.20 18.15
CA LEU A 131 -16.85 32.37 19.00
C LEU A 131 -15.83 33.28 18.32
N GLU A 132 -16.22 34.51 17.99
CA GLU A 132 -15.32 35.53 17.46
C GLU A 132 -14.77 36.42 18.58
N VAL A 133 -13.49 36.55 18.70
CA VAL A 133 -12.81 37.42 19.66
C VAL A 133 -13.12 38.88 19.37
N MET A 134 -13.66 39.59 20.35
CA MET A 134 -13.95 41.03 20.30
C MET A 134 -12.84 41.88 20.94
N SER A 135 -12.34 41.43 22.11
CA SER A 135 -11.28 42.12 22.85
C SER A 135 -10.63 41.19 23.85
N VAL A 136 -9.39 41.53 24.21
CA VAL A 136 -8.61 40.82 25.24
C VAL A 136 -8.27 41.79 26.37
N GLN A 137 -8.55 41.40 27.63
CA GLN A 137 -8.25 42.19 28.81
C GLN A 137 -7.61 41.27 29.89
N GLY A 138 -6.29 41.34 30.00
CA GLY A 138 -5.55 40.42 30.89
C GLY A 138 -5.74 38.95 30.48
N ALA A 139 -6.22 38.12 31.40
CA ALA A 139 -6.49 36.71 31.17
C ALA A 139 -7.88 36.42 30.58
N GLU A 140 -8.70 37.45 30.40
CA GLU A 140 -10.07 37.32 29.89
C GLU A 140 -10.16 37.74 28.42
N THR A 141 -10.79 36.90 27.60
CA THR A 141 -11.05 37.16 26.20
C THR A 141 -12.57 37.27 25.98
N ARG A 142 -13.04 38.46 25.61
CA ARG A 142 -14.46 38.68 25.29
C ARG A 142 -14.74 38.25 23.86
N CYS A 143 -15.75 37.40 23.68
CA CYS A 143 -16.12 36.85 22.38
C CYS A 143 -17.60 37.05 22.09
N ALA A 144 -17.92 37.26 20.82
CA ALA A 144 -19.28 37.20 20.31
C ALA A 144 -19.60 35.78 19.85
N VAL A 145 -20.74 35.22 20.20
CA VAL A 145 -21.23 33.94 19.70
C VAL A 145 -21.75 34.13 18.27
N ARG A 146 -21.00 33.66 17.28
CA ARG A 146 -21.38 33.73 15.85
C ARG A 146 -22.27 32.56 15.46
N THR A 147 -21.93 31.36 15.94
CA THR A 147 -22.80 30.20 15.86
C THR A 147 -23.00 29.66 17.27
N GLY A 148 -24.23 29.56 17.69
CA GLY A 148 -24.62 29.07 19.02
C GLY A 148 -24.90 27.57 19.01
N GLY A 149 -24.99 26.99 20.21
CA GLY A 149 -25.29 25.57 20.37
C GLY A 149 -25.16 25.08 21.81
N MET A 150 -25.43 23.80 22.02
CA MET A 150 -25.31 23.16 23.33
C MET A 150 -23.85 22.78 23.61
N LEU A 151 -23.27 23.39 24.64
CA LEU A 151 -21.90 23.14 25.08
C LEU A 151 -21.90 22.10 26.19
N GLY A 152 -21.32 20.94 25.93
CA GLY A 152 -21.00 19.93 26.94
C GLY A 152 -19.61 20.12 27.54
N SER A 153 -19.28 19.32 28.58
CA SER A 153 -17.97 19.32 29.22
C SER A 153 -16.86 18.79 28.31
N HIS A 154 -15.67 19.35 28.43
CA HIS A 154 -14.43 18.86 27.81
C HIS A 154 -14.46 18.71 26.29
N LYS A 155 -15.21 19.59 25.62
CA LYS A 155 -15.25 19.62 24.16
C LYS A 155 -13.92 20.16 23.59
N ASN A 156 -13.51 19.67 22.44
CA ASN A 156 -12.36 20.22 21.73
C ASN A 156 -12.60 21.69 21.34
N ALA A 157 -11.54 22.45 21.30
CA ALA A 157 -11.55 23.85 20.86
C ALA A 157 -10.39 24.10 19.90
N ASN A 158 -10.70 24.68 18.76
CA ASN A 158 -9.73 25.03 17.72
C ASN A 158 -9.66 26.55 17.58
N ILE A 159 -8.46 27.12 17.67
CA ILE A 159 -8.25 28.56 17.54
C ILE A 159 -7.67 28.81 16.14
N ILE A 160 -8.43 29.49 15.31
CA ILE A 160 -8.10 29.63 13.89
C ILE A 160 -7.02 30.69 13.68
N GLY A 161 -6.00 30.34 12.87
CA GLY A 161 -4.95 31.27 12.42
C GLY A 161 -3.85 31.57 13.43
N ILE A 162 -3.84 30.93 14.61
CA ILE A 162 -2.74 31.09 15.57
C ILE A 162 -1.64 30.02 15.38
N ARG A 163 -0.43 30.35 15.80
CA ARG A 163 0.67 29.37 15.96
C ARG A 163 0.67 28.86 17.39
N SER A 164 0.13 27.66 17.59
CA SER A 164 0.06 27.06 18.92
C SER A 164 1.45 26.83 19.53
N ARG A 165 1.60 27.20 20.81
CA ARG A 165 2.81 26.95 21.63
C ARG A 165 2.71 25.67 22.47
N LEU A 166 1.68 24.88 22.26
CA LEU A 166 1.54 23.60 22.96
C LEU A 166 2.73 22.68 22.60
N PRO A 167 3.22 21.87 23.54
CA PRO A 167 4.28 20.90 23.28
C PRO A 167 3.80 19.92 22.19
N ALA A 168 4.72 19.42 21.37
CA ALA A 168 4.38 18.46 20.32
C ALA A 168 3.93 17.12 20.90
N VAL A 169 4.51 16.72 22.03
CA VAL A 169 4.27 15.44 22.71
C VAL A 169 3.88 15.70 24.16
N THR A 170 2.75 15.20 24.59
CA THR A 170 2.31 15.28 25.98
C THR A 170 2.92 14.14 26.81
N GLU A 171 2.90 14.26 28.15
CA GLU A 171 3.32 13.17 29.05
C GLU A 171 2.52 11.88 28.78
N LYS A 172 1.24 12.02 28.47
CA LYS A 172 0.38 10.89 28.11
C LYS A 172 0.78 10.25 26.81
N ASP A 173 1.23 11.03 25.83
CA ASP A 173 1.73 10.49 24.57
C ASP A 173 3.05 9.75 24.78
N ILE A 174 3.92 10.21 25.67
CA ILE A 174 5.14 9.48 26.05
C ILE A 174 4.79 8.12 26.68
N GLU A 175 3.79 8.07 27.56
CA GLU A 175 3.29 6.81 28.12
C GLU A 175 2.76 5.88 27.02
N ASN A 176 1.96 6.41 26.09
CA ASN A 176 1.41 5.68 24.95
C ASN A 176 2.50 5.16 24.00
N LEU A 177 3.55 5.94 23.73
CA LEU A 177 4.69 5.53 22.92
C LEU A 177 5.47 4.38 23.57
N ARG A 178 5.72 4.48 24.90
CA ARG A 178 6.36 3.38 25.65
C ARG A 178 5.52 2.10 25.61
N PHE A 179 4.21 2.23 25.76
CA PHE A 179 3.27 1.12 25.61
C PHE A 179 3.35 0.52 24.19
N ALA A 180 3.36 1.33 23.13
CA ALA A 180 3.46 0.86 21.76
C ALA A 180 4.76 0.07 21.50
N VAL A 181 5.89 0.54 22.04
CA VAL A 181 7.18 -0.17 21.99
C VAL A 181 7.09 -1.51 22.70
N ALA A 182 6.54 -1.54 23.91
CA ALA A 182 6.35 -2.78 24.70
C ALA A 182 5.41 -3.78 24.00
N GLN A 183 4.48 -3.28 23.19
CA GLN A 183 3.56 -4.08 22.38
C GLN A 183 4.08 -4.40 20.96
N ASP A 184 5.36 -4.15 20.64
CA ASP A 184 5.93 -4.41 19.30
C ASP A 184 5.01 -3.93 18.16
N MET A 185 4.57 -2.66 18.22
CA MET A 185 3.74 -2.05 17.19
C MET A 185 4.58 -1.54 16.01
N ASP A 186 3.96 -1.38 14.84
CA ASP A 186 4.66 -1.12 13.59
C ASP A 186 4.69 0.36 13.21
N PHE A 187 3.63 1.11 13.58
CA PHE A 187 3.45 2.51 13.23
C PHE A 187 2.97 3.33 14.42
N VAL A 188 3.36 4.60 14.44
CA VAL A 188 2.73 5.62 15.27
C VAL A 188 2.15 6.72 14.36
N ALA A 189 0.86 6.99 14.48
CA ALA A 189 0.22 8.17 13.92
C ALA A 189 0.31 9.29 14.95
N ALA A 190 1.01 10.36 14.59
CA ALA A 190 1.25 11.52 15.44
C ALA A 190 0.23 12.61 15.13
N SER A 191 -0.66 12.90 16.08
CA SER A 191 -1.70 13.93 15.91
C SER A 191 -1.12 15.35 16.03
N PHE A 192 -1.74 16.29 15.33
CA PHE A 192 -1.42 17.71 15.33
C PHE A 192 0.05 18.04 15.04
N VAL A 193 0.64 17.36 14.04
CA VAL A 193 1.99 17.69 13.57
C VAL A 193 1.94 18.99 12.78
N ARG A 194 2.65 20.00 13.30
CA ARG A 194 2.70 21.36 12.74
C ARG A 194 4.04 21.68 12.09
N ARG A 195 5.10 21.05 12.57
CA ARG A 195 6.51 21.33 12.21
C ARG A 195 7.32 20.04 12.15
N PRO A 196 8.45 20.04 11.43
CA PRO A 196 9.34 18.86 11.39
C PRO A 196 9.88 18.48 12.77
N GLU A 197 10.08 19.46 13.67
CA GLU A 197 10.58 19.22 15.04
C GLU A 197 9.64 18.32 15.83
N ASP A 198 8.32 18.43 15.62
CA ASP A 198 7.30 17.59 16.28
C ASP A 198 7.54 16.10 15.97
N VAL A 199 7.85 15.78 14.71
CA VAL A 199 8.18 14.41 14.27
C VAL A 199 9.51 13.95 14.81
N LEU A 200 10.50 14.84 14.82
CA LEU A 200 11.85 14.53 15.30
C LEU A 200 11.87 14.25 16.81
N GLU A 201 11.05 14.94 17.60
CA GLU A 201 10.90 14.67 19.04
C GLU A 201 10.35 13.25 19.28
N ILE A 202 9.28 12.86 18.56
CA ILE A 202 8.74 11.49 18.64
C ILE A 202 9.79 10.47 18.22
N ARG A 203 10.53 10.74 17.15
CA ARG A 203 11.60 9.85 16.68
C ARG A 203 12.70 9.65 17.72
N GLN A 204 13.09 10.71 18.43
CA GLN A 204 14.07 10.60 19.51
C GLN A 204 13.56 9.73 20.66
N ILE A 205 12.28 9.89 21.06
CA ILE A 205 11.66 9.06 22.10
C ILE A 205 11.69 7.58 21.69
N LEU A 206 11.31 7.27 20.46
CA LEU A 206 11.31 5.89 19.92
C LEU A 206 12.72 5.30 19.87
N LEU A 207 13.71 6.06 19.38
CA LEU A 207 15.11 5.61 19.31
C LEU A 207 15.70 5.32 20.69
N HIS A 208 15.44 6.20 21.69
CA HIS A 208 15.84 5.95 23.07
C HIS A 208 15.20 4.70 23.69
N ALA A 209 14.01 4.35 23.22
CA ALA A 209 13.33 3.11 23.61
C ALA A 209 13.76 1.88 22.77
N GLY A 210 14.74 2.03 21.87
CA GLY A 210 15.23 0.95 20.99
C GLY A 210 14.26 0.53 19.91
N SER A 211 13.30 1.39 19.55
CA SER A 211 12.27 1.09 18.56
C SER A 211 12.51 1.78 17.22
N HIS A 212 12.17 1.05 16.15
CA HIS A 212 12.20 1.53 14.77
C HIS A 212 10.79 1.62 14.17
N MET A 213 9.77 1.90 14.98
CA MET A 213 8.42 2.18 14.47
C MET A 213 8.45 3.32 13.44
N HIS A 214 7.65 3.19 12.40
CA HIS A 214 7.49 4.25 11.41
C HIS A 214 6.52 5.32 11.92
N ILE A 215 6.85 6.59 11.68
CA ILE A 215 6.05 7.73 12.09
C ILE A 215 5.21 8.23 10.91
N VAL A 216 3.88 8.20 11.09
CA VAL A 216 2.91 8.77 10.17
C VAL A 216 2.44 10.10 10.77
N ALA A 217 2.86 11.21 10.19
CA ALA A 217 2.46 12.54 10.65
C ALA A 217 1.02 12.84 10.19
N LYS A 218 0.16 13.21 11.13
CA LYS A 218 -1.22 13.61 10.82
C LYS A 218 -1.25 15.12 10.57
N ILE A 219 -1.78 15.48 9.40
CA ILE A 219 -1.96 16.88 9.00
C ILE A 219 -3.40 17.25 9.29
N GLU A 220 -3.58 18.10 10.29
CA GLU A 220 -4.87 18.41 10.93
C GLU A 220 -5.16 19.91 11.01
N ASP A 221 -4.17 20.76 10.68
CA ASP A 221 -4.30 22.21 10.74
C ASP A 221 -3.58 22.95 9.60
N GLY A 222 -3.79 24.26 9.52
CA GLY A 222 -3.20 25.12 8.50
C GLY A 222 -1.68 25.29 8.63
N GLU A 223 -1.10 25.21 9.85
CA GLU A 223 0.35 25.28 10.06
C GLU A 223 1.02 24.04 9.50
N GLY A 224 0.46 22.84 9.76
CA GLY A 224 0.94 21.59 9.19
C GLY A 224 0.88 21.57 7.66
N VAL A 225 -0.19 22.15 7.07
CA VAL A 225 -0.31 22.30 5.61
C VAL A 225 0.75 23.27 5.06
N ALA A 226 1.04 24.35 5.77
CA ALA A 226 2.06 25.33 5.35
C ALA A 226 3.49 24.73 5.37
N ASN A 227 3.79 23.88 6.36
CA ASN A 227 5.10 23.26 6.57
C ASN A 227 5.19 21.84 5.98
N ILE A 228 4.27 21.47 5.10
CA ILE A 228 4.12 20.07 4.63
C ILE A 228 5.40 19.48 4.02
N ASP A 229 6.19 20.27 3.29
CA ASP A 229 7.39 19.78 2.61
C ASP A 229 8.48 19.33 3.61
N GLU A 230 8.67 20.10 4.68
CA GLU A 230 9.59 19.79 5.76
C GLU A 230 9.10 18.59 6.58
N ILE A 231 7.80 18.52 6.86
CA ILE A 231 7.18 17.42 7.60
C ILE A 231 7.31 16.11 6.82
N ILE A 232 7.02 16.10 5.50
CA ILE A 232 7.16 14.91 4.65
C ILE A 232 8.60 14.40 4.69
N ARG A 233 9.59 15.29 4.66
CA ARG A 233 11.02 14.92 4.62
C ARG A 233 11.44 14.10 5.83
N VAL A 234 10.95 14.45 7.02
CA VAL A 234 11.34 13.80 8.30
C VAL A 234 10.41 12.66 8.72
N SER A 235 9.22 12.54 8.11
CA SER A 235 8.24 11.51 8.40
C SER A 235 8.46 10.24 7.56
N ASP A 236 7.90 9.11 7.98
CA ASP A 236 7.86 7.86 7.20
C ASP A 236 6.59 7.77 6.33
N GLY A 237 5.53 8.47 6.73
CA GLY A 237 4.28 8.63 6.01
C GLY A 237 3.49 9.83 6.49
N ILE A 238 2.42 10.14 5.78
CA ILE A 238 1.49 11.23 6.10
C ILE A 238 0.07 10.68 6.20
N MET A 239 -0.71 11.20 7.15
CA MET A 239 -2.16 10.97 7.21
C MET A 239 -2.87 12.31 7.03
N ILE A 240 -3.74 12.37 6.04
CA ILE A 240 -4.60 13.53 5.80
C ILE A 240 -5.88 13.31 6.61
N ALA A 241 -5.97 13.95 7.78
CA ALA A 241 -7.10 13.84 8.70
C ALA A 241 -8.15 14.91 8.36
N ARG A 242 -8.99 14.60 7.37
CA ARG A 242 -9.90 15.58 6.75
C ARG A 242 -10.95 16.12 7.70
N GLY A 243 -11.34 15.36 8.73
CA GLY A 243 -12.27 15.82 9.76
C GLY A 243 -11.73 17.02 10.52
N ASP A 244 -10.56 16.88 11.15
CA ASP A 244 -9.92 17.95 11.93
C ASP A 244 -9.47 19.11 11.01
N LEU A 245 -8.92 18.78 9.85
CA LEU A 245 -8.49 19.75 8.86
C LEU A 245 -9.67 20.62 8.36
N GLY A 246 -10.88 20.03 8.21
CA GLY A 246 -12.10 20.72 7.79
C GLY A 246 -12.68 21.65 8.85
N VAL A 247 -12.24 21.55 10.12
CA VAL A 247 -12.55 22.54 11.15
C VAL A 247 -11.63 23.75 11.05
N GLN A 248 -10.38 23.55 10.59
CA GLN A 248 -9.33 24.56 10.55
C GLN A 248 -9.26 25.34 9.24
N LEU A 249 -9.67 24.74 8.13
CA LEU A 249 -9.63 25.31 6.79
C LEU A 249 -11.05 25.40 6.18
N ALA A 250 -11.22 26.26 5.19
CA ALA A 250 -12.45 26.32 4.43
C ALA A 250 -12.73 24.96 3.74
N THR A 251 -13.98 24.49 3.84
CA THR A 251 -14.37 23.14 3.38
C THR A 251 -14.03 22.92 1.91
N GLU A 252 -14.17 23.94 1.07
CA GLU A 252 -13.86 23.92 -0.37
C GLU A 252 -12.35 23.78 -0.67
N GLU A 253 -11.48 24.08 0.28
CA GLU A 253 -10.03 23.94 0.11
C GLU A 253 -9.55 22.51 0.37
N ILE A 254 -10.26 21.72 1.17
CA ILE A 254 -9.85 20.39 1.61
C ILE A 254 -9.51 19.46 0.44
N PRO A 255 -10.32 19.35 -0.63
CA PRO A 255 -9.99 18.49 -1.76
C PRO A 255 -8.70 18.90 -2.49
N LEU A 256 -8.41 20.20 -2.55
CA LEU A 256 -7.20 20.72 -3.18
C LEU A 256 -5.96 20.46 -2.32
N VAL A 257 -6.07 20.65 -1.01
CA VAL A 257 -5.02 20.34 -0.03
C VAL A 257 -4.70 18.85 -0.06
N GLN A 258 -5.71 17.97 -0.06
CA GLN A 258 -5.55 16.52 -0.20
C GLN A 258 -4.71 16.17 -1.43
N LYS A 259 -5.10 16.64 -2.61
CA LYS A 259 -4.40 16.36 -3.87
C LYS A 259 -2.95 16.84 -3.84
N ARG A 260 -2.71 18.05 -3.31
CA ARG A 260 -1.37 18.62 -3.17
C ARG A 260 -0.47 17.80 -2.25
N ILE A 261 -0.99 17.39 -1.09
CA ILE A 261 -0.23 16.56 -0.13
C ILE A 261 0.09 15.20 -0.73
N ILE A 262 -0.88 14.53 -1.38
CA ILE A 262 -0.66 13.24 -2.03
C ILE A 262 0.46 13.33 -3.07
N LEU A 263 0.43 14.32 -3.95
CA LEU A 263 1.47 14.53 -4.96
C LEU A 263 2.85 14.72 -4.33
N LYS A 264 2.96 15.58 -3.31
CA LYS A 264 4.22 15.81 -2.59
C LYS A 264 4.75 14.55 -1.89
N CYS A 265 3.88 13.73 -1.32
CA CYS A 265 4.26 12.43 -0.75
C CYS A 265 4.82 11.49 -1.81
N HIS A 266 4.17 11.43 -2.99
CA HIS A 266 4.66 10.64 -4.12
C HIS A 266 6.05 11.09 -4.58
N ASP A 267 6.27 12.39 -4.75
CA ASP A 267 7.55 12.94 -5.17
C ASP A 267 8.69 12.52 -4.23
N GLN A 268 8.42 12.50 -2.93
CA GLN A 268 9.38 12.11 -1.89
C GLN A 268 9.34 10.62 -1.51
N ASN A 269 8.60 9.79 -2.24
CA ASN A 269 8.44 8.36 -1.97
C ASN A 269 7.99 8.07 -0.53
N LYS A 270 7.01 8.83 -0.04
CA LYS A 270 6.38 8.65 1.28
C LYS A 270 4.96 8.14 1.12
N THR A 271 4.56 7.23 2.01
CA THR A 271 3.19 6.70 2.00
C THR A 271 2.19 7.74 2.49
N VAL A 272 0.99 7.74 1.92
CA VAL A 272 -0.08 8.66 2.31
C VAL A 272 -1.39 7.92 2.57
N ILE A 273 -1.99 8.22 3.72
CA ILE A 273 -3.29 7.71 4.15
C ILE A 273 -4.31 8.83 4.04
N THR A 274 -5.39 8.61 3.29
CA THR A 274 -6.56 9.49 3.32
C THR A 274 -7.53 8.97 4.37
N ALA A 275 -7.85 9.82 5.35
CA ALA A 275 -8.55 9.43 6.57
C ALA A 275 -9.79 10.30 6.83
N THR A 276 -10.67 9.76 7.68
CA THR A 276 -11.92 10.35 8.21
C THR A 276 -13.01 10.57 7.17
N GLN A 277 -14.26 10.34 7.58
CA GLN A 277 -15.48 10.56 6.79
C GLN A 277 -15.46 9.87 5.41
N MET A 278 -14.89 8.65 5.31
CA MET A 278 -14.82 7.93 4.04
C MET A 278 -16.14 7.22 3.71
N LEU A 279 -16.67 6.44 4.66
CA LEU A 279 -17.96 5.75 4.55
C LEU A 279 -18.79 5.99 5.81
N ASP A 280 -18.80 7.21 6.33
CA ASP A 280 -19.33 7.61 7.65
C ASP A 280 -20.79 7.17 7.87
N SER A 281 -21.62 7.25 6.84
CA SER A 281 -23.01 6.78 6.91
C SER A 281 -23.12 5.29 7.24
N MET A 282 -22.07 4.49 6.98
CA MET A 282 -22.05 3.05 7.29
C MET A 282 -21.84 2.77 8.79
N ILE A 283 -21.60 3.77 9.60
CA ILE A 283 -21.74 3.64 11.08
C ILE A 283 -23.13 3.14 11.43
N HIS A 284 -24.15 3.65 10.74
CA HIS A 284 -25.56 3.37 11.04
C HIS A 284 -26.28 2.59 9.92
N ASN A 285 -25.82 2.66 8.68
CA ASN A 285 -26.47 2.09 7.51
C ASN A 285 -25.64 0.96 6.88
N PRO A 286 -26.27 -0.08 6.29
CA PRO A 286 -25.56 -1.20 5.67
C PRO A 286 -24.92 -0.86 4.31
N ARG A 287 -25.16 0.33 3.77
CA ARG A 287 -24.62 0.81 2.50
C ARG A 287 -24.24 2.29 2.62
N PRO A 288 -23.18 2.72 1.94
CA PRO A 288 -22.78 4.12 1.92
C PRO A 288 -23.70 4.96 1.01
N THR A 289 -23.61 6.26 1.13
CA THR A 289 -24.15 7.20 0.15
C THR A 289 -23.33 7.14 -1.16
N ARG A 290 -23.91 7.64 -2.24
CA ARG A 290 -23.19 7.78 -3.52
C ARG A 290 -22.04 8.76 -3.44
N ALA A 291 -22.18 9.83 -2.64
CA ALA A 291 -21.13 10.81 -2.40
C ALA A 291 -19.91 10.19 -1.73
N GLU A 292 -20.11 9.38 -0.69
CA GLU A 292 -19.03 8.67 0.00
C GLU A 292 -18.30 7.67 -0.91
N ALA A 293 -19.04 6.87 -1.70
CA ALA A 293 -18.44 5.97 -2.66
C ALA A 293 -17.60 6.73 -3.72
N THR A 294 -18.06 7.92 -4.14
CA THR A 294 -17.33 8.81 -5.05
C THR A 294 -16.08 9.39 -4.38
N ASP A 295 -16.17 9.76 -3.11
CA ASP A 295 -15.05 10.31 -2.35
C ASP A 295 -13.92 9.27 -2.17
N VAL A 296 -14.26 8.04 -1.77
CA VAL A 296 -13.29 6.93 -1.71
C VAL A 296 -12.61 6.71 -3.07
N ALA A 297 -13.39 6.64 -4.15
CA ALA A 297 -12.84 6.45 -5.49
C ALA A 297 -11.92 7.61 -5.88
N ASN A 298 -12.28 8.86 -5.56
CA ASN A 298 -11.43 10.02 -5.83
C ASN A 298 -10.14 10.01 -5.02
N ALA A 299 -10.16 9.63 -3.74
CA ALA A 299 -8.95 9.48 -2.93
C ALA A 299 -7.98 8.47 -3.56
N ILE A 300 -8.50 7.38 -4.14
CA ILE A 300 -7.71 6.37 -4.86
C ILE A 300 -7.18 6.93 -6.18
N PHE A 301 -8.00 7.65 -6.94
CA PHE A 301 -7.59 8.31 -8.18
C PHE A 301 -6.56 9.42 -7.95
N ASP A 302 -6.60 10.08 -6.80
CA ASP A 302 -5.59 11.07 -6.40
C ASP A 302 -4.25 10.43 -6.06
N GLY A 303 -4.22 9.10 -5.82
CA GLY A 303 -3.01 8.34 -5.58
C GLY A 303 -2.75 7.97 -4.12
N SER A 304 -3.75 7.97 -3.24
CA SER A 304 -3.60 7.50 -1.85
C SER A 304 -3.02 6.08 -1.81
N ASP A 305 -2.06 5.84 -0.91
CA ASP A 305 -1.52 4.49 -0.65
C ASP A 305 -2.50 3.66 0.17
N ALA A 306 -3.18 4.33 1.10
CA ALA A 306 -4.18 3.71 1.94
C ALA A 306 -5.37 4.65 2.18
N VAL A 307 -6.51 4.03 2.48
CA VAL A 307 -7.74 4.69 2.94
C VAL A 307 -8.12 4.15 4.31
N MET A 308 -8.70 4.97 5.16
CA MET A 308 -8.96 4.61 6.56
C MET A 308 -10.45 4.66 6.90
N LEU A 309 -10.90 3.62 7.62
CA LEU A 309 -12.19 3.55 8.29
C LEU A 309 -11.99 3.86 9.79
N SER A 310 -12.80 4.75 10.32
CA SER A 310 -12.74 5.22 11.72
C SER A 310 -13.92 4.68 12.53
N GLY A 311 -14.98 5.44 12.68
CA GLY A 311 -16.20 5.06 13.39
C GLY A 311 -16.88 3.84 12.77
N GLU A 312 -16.79 3.69 11.45
CA GLU A 312 -17.41 2.61 10.68
C GLU A 312 -17.00 1.22 11.18
N THR A 313 -15.73 1.08 11.62
CA THR A 313 -15.20 -0.18 12.15
C THR A 313 -15.02 -0.18 13.67
N ALA A 314 -14.85 1.00 14.30
CA ALA A 314 -14.65 1.08 15.75
C ALA A 314 -15.93 0.88 16.56
N SER A 315 -17.04 1.52 16.13
CA SER A 315 -18.33 1.55 16.85
C SER A 315 -19.55 1.32 15.96
N GLY A 316 -19.34 1.21 14.63
CA GLY A 316 -20.41 1.07 13.67
C GLY A 316 -21.15 -0.28 13.76
N LYS A 317 -22.38 -0.30 13.27
CA LYS A 317 -23.22 -1.50 13.23
C LYS A 317 -22.80 -2.51 12.18
N TYR A 318 -22.04 -2.09 11.17
CA TYR A 318 -21.72 -2.89 9.97
C TYR A 318 -20.22 -2.92 9.64
N PRO A 319 -19.31 -3.24 10.61
CA PRO A 319 -17.86 -3.09 10.41
C PRO A 319 -17.32 -3.92 9.27
N VAL A 320 -17.73 -5.19 9.14
CA VAL A 320 -17.27 -6.07 8.05
C VAL A 320 -17.77 -5.59 6.68
N ALA A 321 -19.05 -5.18 6.60
CA ALA A 321 -19.62 -4.66 5.36
C ALA A 321 -18.93 -3.34 4.91
N ALA A 322 -18.50 -2.50 5.86
CA ALA A 322 -17.74 -1.29 5.55
C ALA A 322 -16.39 -1.60 4.90
N VAL A 323 -15.65 -2.59 5.42
CA VAL A 323 -14.38 -3.03 4.82
C VAL A 323 -14.61 -3.67 3.45
N GLN A 324 -15.63 -4.52 3.29
CA GLN A 324 -15.99 -5.12 2.01
C GLN A 324 -16.36 -4.06 0.96
N MET A 325 -17.10 -3.04 1.36
CA MET A 325 -17.47 -1.93 0.47
C MET A 325 -16.23 -1.13 0.06
N MET A 326 -15.35 -0.81 1.01
CA MET A 326 -14.08 -0.13 0.74
C MET A 326 -13.20 -0.94 -0.22
N ASP A 327 -13.08 -2.26 -0.03
CA ASP A 327 -12.35 -3.16 -0.92
C ASP A 327 -12.96 -3.18 -2.33
N SER A 328 -14.31 -3.24 -2.42
CA SER A 328 -15.01 -3.25 -3.70
C SER A 328 -14.81 -1.96 -4.49
N ILE A 329 -14.94 -0.79 -3.82
CA ILE A 329 -14.72 0.52 -4.46
C ILE A 329 -13.27 0.62 -4.93
N ALA A 330 -12.30 0.21 -4.09
CA ALA A 330 -10.89 0.26 -4.44
C ALA A 330 -10.56 -0.61 -5.66
N ARG A 331 -11.04 -1.84 -5.71
CA ARG A 331 -10.84 -2.73 -6.87
C ARG A 331 -11.46 -2.17 -8.15
N THR A 332 -12.68 -1.63 -8.05
CA THR A 332 -13.37 -1.02 -9.19
C THR A 332 -12.62 0.20 -9.70
N ALA A 333 -12.19 1.09 -8.80
CA ALA A 333 -11.40 2.26 -9.18
C ALA A 333 -10.07 1.88 -9.84
N GLU A 334 -9.32 0.94 -9.25
CA GLU A 334 -8.00 0.53 -9.73
C GLU A 334 -8.01 -0.19 -11.09
N THR A 335 -9.14 -0.80 -11.48
CA THR A 335 -9.28 -1.49 -12.77
C THR A 335 -9.87 -0.59 -13.86
N SER A 336 -10.21 0.66 -13.54
CA SER A 336 -10.77 1.59 -14.51
C SER A 336 -9.72 2.20 -15.44
N PRO A 337 -10.08 2.51 -16.70
CA PRO A 337 -9.19 3.24 -17.62
C PRO A 337 -8.77 4.61 -17.09
N GLU A 338 -9.64 5.26 -16.30
CA GLU A 338 -9.36 6.54 -15.65
C GLU A 338 -8.19 6.45 -14.69
N TYR A 339 -8.12 5.37 -13.89
CA TYR A 339 -7.00 5.13 -12.98
C TYR A 339 -5.68 5.04 -13.74
N GLU A 340 -5.64 4.23 -14.80
CA GLU A 340 -4.44 4.08 -15.61
C GLU A 340 -3.98 5.40 -16.23
N SER A 341 -4.91 6.22 -16.73
CA SER A 341 -4.62 7.52 -17.32
C SER A 341 -4.07 8.52 -16.30
N ARG A 342 -4.59 8.48 -15.06
CA ARG A 342 -4.16 9.37 -13.96
C ARG A 342 -2.82 8.95 -13.38
N VAL A 343 -2.61 7.65 -13.19
CA VAL A 343 -1.33 7.10 -12.74
C VAL A 343 -0.19 7.51 -13.67
N LYS A 344 -0.41 7.53 -14.99
CA LYS A 344 0.58 8.02 -15.97
C LYS A 344 1.03 9.47 -15.73
N ARG A 345 0.23 10.30 -15.06
CA ARG A 345 0.60 11.70 -14.72
C ARG A 345 1.55 11.79 -13.53
N PHE A 346 1.58 10.79 -12.66
CA PHE A 346 2.55 10.73 -11.55
C PHE A 346 3.97 10.39 -12.05
N PHE A 347 4.09 9.85 -13.28
CA PHE A 347 5.39 9.52 -13.87
C PHE A 347 5.95 10.71 -14.66
N ARG A 348 6.75 11.49 -14.01
CA ARG A 348 7.73 12.31 -14.73
C ARG A 348 8.87 11.38 -15.12
N LEU A 349 8.79 10.78 -16.31
CA LEU A 349 9.88 10.00 -16.91
C LEU A 349 11.14 10.86 -17.12
N ASP A 350 10.95 12.18 -17.10
CA ASP A 350 12.00 13.20 -17.31
C ASP A 350 12.76 13.54 -16.02
N ASP A 351 12.37 13.02 -14.86
CA ASP A 351 13.09 13.19 -13.60
C ASP A 351 14.36 12.31 -13.63
N ILE A 352 15.39 12.82 -14.28
CA ILE A 352 16.71 12.21 -14.35
C ILE A 352 17.42 12.53 -13.03
N GLY A 353 17.19 11.68 -12.02
CA GLY A 353 17.95 11.71 -10.78
C GLY A 353 19.27 10.95 -10.90
N GLU A 354 20.30 11.39 -10.22
CA GLU A 354 21.61 10.71 -10.13
C GLU A 354 21.57 9.45 -9.25
N ASP A 355 20.42 9.13 -8.64
CA ASP A 355 20.27 7.97 -7.75
C ASP A 355 20.11 6.67 -8.53
N ILE A 356 21.11 5.79 -8.39
CA ILE A 356 21.17 4.47 -9.04
C ILE A 356 19.93 3.64 -8.70
N ALA A 357 19.50 3.62 -7.44
CA ALA A 357 18.36 2.82 -7.01
C ALA A 357 17.05 3.26 -7.67
N GLN A 358 16.86 4.57 -7.85
CA GLN A 358 15.70 5.10 -8.58
C GLN A 358 15.75 4.75 -10.06
N ALA A 359 16.93 4.88 -10.71
CA ALA A 359 17.10 4.53 -12.11
C ALA A 359 16.83 3.04 -12.37
N VAL A 360 17.36 2.15 -11.52
CA VAL A 360 17.15 0.70 -11.60
C VAL A 360 15.66 0.36 -11.36
N THR A 361 15.03 0.98 -10.38
CA THR A 361 13.61 0.75 -10.06
C THR A 361 12.71 1.20 -11.21
N ARG A 362 12.97 2.36 -11.81
CA ARG A 362 12.26 2.85 -12.99
C ARG A 362 12.41 1.90 -14.17
N SER A 363 13.62 1.41 -14.39
CA SER A 363 13.89 0.42 -15.46
C SER A 363 13.11 -0.87 -15.22
N ALA A 364 13.06 -1.38 -13.98
CA ALA A 364 12.30 -2.57 -13.64
C ALA A 364 10.79 -2.39 -13.88
N PHE A 365 10.24 -1.22 -13.55
CA PHE A 365 8.85 -0.89 -13.86
C PHE A 365 8.57 -0.93 -15.36
N LEU A 366 9.44 -0.30 -16.18
CA LEU A 366 9.28 -0.27 -17.63
C LEU A 366 9.38 -1.69 -18.22
N VAL A 367 10.40 -2.45 -17.83
CA VAL A 367 10.59 -3.84 -18.27
C VAL A 367 9.36 -4.68 -17.90
N ALA A 368 8.90 -4.63 -16.63
CA ALA A 368 7.75 -5.41 -16.18
C ALA A 368 6.48 -5.12 -17.00
N ARG A 369 6.26 -3.85 -17.35
CA ARG A 369 5.14 -3.42 -18.18
C ARG A 369 5.26 -3.92 -19.62
N GLU A 370 6.42 -3.77 -20.26
CA GLU A 370 6.66 -4.14 -21.66
C GLU A 370 6.54 -5.64 -21.90
N ILE A 371 7.13 -6.46 -21.01
CA ILE A 371 7.08 -7.92 -21.13
C ILE A 371 5.77 -8.50 -20.54
N ARG A 372 4.88 -7.66 -20.01
CA ARG A 372 3.66 -8.07 -19.29
C ARG A 372 3.97 -9.11 -18.20
N ALA A 373 4.93 -8.79 -17.35
CA ALA A 373 5.31 -9.67 -16.24
C ALA A 373 4.10 -9.97 -15.33
N THR A 374 4.05 -11.16 -14.76
CA THR A 374 3.01 -11.55 -13.79
C THR A 374 3.20 -10.82 -12.46
N ALA A 375 4.44 -10.64 -12.03
CA ALA A 375 4.79 -9.97 -10.79
C ALA A 375 6.16 -9.29 -10.86
N ILE A 376 6.38 -8.33 -9.94
CA ILE A 376 7.71 -7.79 -9.63
C ILE A 376 8.11 -8.35 -8.28
N ILE A 377 9.23 -9.07 -8.22
CA ILE A 377 9.77 -9.68 -7.00
C ILE A 377 10.86 -8.76 -6.45
N ALA A 378 10.70 -8.34 -5.20
CA ALA A 378 11.58 -7.39 -4.53
C ALA A 378 12.05 -7.94 -3.18
N PRO A 379 13.09 -8.78 -3.14
CA PRO A 379 13.72 -9.21 -1.90
C PRO A 379 14.24 -8.00 -1.12
N THR A 380 14.05 -8.00 0.21
CA THR A 380 14.41 -6.85 1.02
C THR A 380 14.64 -7.22 2.49
N LEU A 381 15.68 -6.64 3.12
CA LEU A 381 15.93 -6.75 4.55
C LEU A 381 15.24 -5.65 5.35
N HIS A 382 15.08 -4.46 4.76
CA HIS A 382 14.59 -3.27 5.46
C HIS A 382 13.33 -2.64 4.85
N GLY A 383 12.82 -3.17 3.73
CA GLY A 383 11.61 -2.67 3.06
C GLY A 383 11.84 -1.56 2.03
N ASN A 384 13.08 -1.15 1.77
CA ASN A 384 13.36 -0.01 0.87
C ASN A 384 13.02 -0.31 -0.60
N THR A 385 13.44 -1.46 -1.13
CA THR A 385 13.22 -1.83 -2.54
C THR A 385 11.72 -1.89 -2.92
N PRO A 386 10.84 -2.59 -2.17
CA PRO A 386 9.40 -2.57 -2.46
C PRO A 386 8.78 -1.18 -2.40
N ARG A 387 9.25 -0.33 -1.48
CA ARG A 387 8.78 1.05 -1.35
C ARG A 387 9.16 1.90 -2.57
N LEU A 388 10.38 1.75 -3.08
CA LEU A 388 10.81 2.45 -4.28
C LEU A 388 9.99 2.06 -5.51
N ILE A 389 9.71 0.77 -5.71
CA ILE A 389 8.90 0.32 -6.86
C ILE A 389 7.41 0.70 -6.70
N SER A 390 6.88 0.73 -5.47
CA SER A 390 5.51 1.16 -5.19
C SER A 390 5.21 2.57 -5.69
N LYS A 391 6.18 3.48 -5.62
CA LYS A 391 6.10 4.85 -6.18
C LYS A 391 5.62 4.85 -7.64
N TYR A 392 6.09 3.90 -8.46
CA TYR A 392 5.76 3.84 -9.89
C TYR A 392 4.40 3.22 -10.20
N ARG A 393 3.64 2.79 -9.19
CA ARG A 393 2.28 2.24 -9.35
C ARG A 393 2.17 1.17 -10.45
N PRO A 394 3.01 0.11 -10.46
CA PRO A 394 2.96 -0.90 -11.50
C PRO A 394 1.59 -1.60 -11.56
N SER A 395 1.20 -2.02 -12.76
CA SER A 395 0.01 -2.87 -12.93
C SER A 395 0.22 -4.25 -12.29
N GLN A 396 1.46 -4.70 -12.21
CA GLN A 396 1.88 -5.94 -11.57
C GLN A 396 1.86 -5.83 -10.03
N PRO A 397 1.54 -6.90 -9.30
CA PRO A 397 1.76 -6.95 -7.86
C PRO A 397 3.25 -6.89 -7.53
N ILE A 398 3.59 -6.21 -6.44
CA ILE A 398 4.96 -6.13 -5.90
C ILE A 398 5.07 -7.16 -4.79
N LEU A 399 5.76 -8.26 -5.05
CA LEU A 399 6.01 -9.31 -4.07
C LEU A 399 7.28 -8.97 -3.29
N ALA A 400 7.09 -8.47 -2.07
CA ALA A 400 8.20 -8.11 -1.19
C ALA A 400 8.59 -9.32 -0.33
N ILE A 401 9.78 -9.84 -0.54
CA ILE A 401 10.25 -11.05 0.14
C ILE A 401 11.23 -10.65 1.23
N THR A 402 10.94 -11.01 2.48
CA THR A 402 11.77 -10.61 3.63
C THR A 402 11.85 -11.72 4.68
N PRO A 403 13.00 -11.89 5.38
CA PRO A 403 13.11 -12.78 6.52
C PRO A 403 12.61 -12.15 7.85
N SER A 404 12.21 -10.87 7.83
CA SER A 404 11.87 -10.10 9.02
C SER A 404 10.37 -9.88 9.13
N GLU A 405 9.72 -10.45 10.16
CA GLU A 405 8.31 -10.21 10.46
C GLU A 405 7.97 -8.73 10.68
N PRO A 406 8.75 -7.92 11.44
CA PRO A 406 8.47 -6.49 11.56
C PRO A 406 8.53 -5.74 10.23
N VAL A 407 9.44 -6.10 9.33
CA VAL A 407 9.51 -5.53 7.98
C VAL A 407 8.30 -5.95 7.16
N LEU A 408 7.92 -7.23 7.22
CA LEU A 408 6.70 -7.74 6.57
C LEU A 408 5.48 -6.92 6.99
N ARG A 409 5.25 -6.75 8.32
CA ARG A 409 4.12 -5.98 8.83
C ARG A 409 4.14 -4.52 8.36
N ARG A 410 5.30 -3.84 8.42
CA ARG A 410 5.43 -2.46 7.93
C ARG A 410 5.11 -2.32 6.44
N LEU A 411 5.44 -3.31 5.64
CA LEU A 411 5.17 -3.31 4.20
C LEU A 411 3.67 -3.42 3.85
N LEU A 412 2.82 -3.81 4.80
CA LEU A 412 1.36 -3.88 4.60
C LEU A 412 0.70 -2.52 4.38
N LEU A 413 1.36 -1.41 4.69
CA LEU A 413 0.84 -0.06 4.45
C LEU A 413 1.19 0.48 3.05
N TYR A 414 2.14 -0.13 2.31
CA TYR A 414 2.59 0.37 1.02
C TYR A 414 1.73 -0.13 -0.13
N TRP A 415 1.34 0.78 -1.01
CA TRP A 415 0.50 0.50 -2.17
C TRP A 415 1.08 -0.60 -3.06
N GLY A 416 0.23 -1.55 -3.47
CA GLY A 416 0.61 -2.63 -4.40
C GLY A 416 1.61 -3.64 -3.87
N VAL A 417 2.10 -3.49 -2.61
CA VAL A 417 3.08 -4.39 -2.00
C VAL A 417 2.35 -5.54 -1.30
N TYR A 418 2.79 -6.76 -1.60
CA TYR A 418 2.35 -8.01 -0.98
C TYR A 418 3.55 -8.67 -0.32
N PRO A 419 3.75 -8.47 0.98
CA PRO A 419 4.90 -8.99 1.67
C PRO A 419 4.74 -10.49 1.97
N LEU A 420 5.84 -11.23 1.81
CA LEU A 420 5.96 -12.65 2.08
C LEU A 420 7.19 -12.91 2.95
N LEU A 421 7.04 -13.82 3.90
CA LEU A 421 8.15 -14.27 4.72
C LEU A 421 8.95 -15.35 3.97
N CYS A 422 10.27 -15.31 4.09
CA CYS A 422 11.15 -16.34 3.59
C CYS A 422 12.37 -16.49 4.51
N ASP A 423 13.11 -17.58 4.36
CA ASP A 423 14.37 -17.74 5.09
C ASP A 423 15.46 -16.80 4.57
N LEU A 424 16.37 -16.43 5.45
CA LEU A 424 17.57 -15.68 5.11
C LEU A 424 18.43 -16.50 4.13
N ALA A 425 18.97 -15.83 3.12
CA ALA A 425 19.82 -16.45 2.11
C ALA A 425 21.27 -16.00 2.25
N ASP A 426 22.20 -16.93 2.03
CA ASP A 426 23.64 -16.69 2.12
C ASP A 426 24.22 -16.07 0.83
N ASN A 427 23.53 -16.23 -0.28
CA ASN A 427 23.95 -15.72 -1.58
C ASN A 427 22.76 -15.29 -2.46
N SER A 428 23.07 -14.58 -3.54
CA SER A 428 22.07 -13.98 -4.43
C SER A 428 21.18 -15.02 -5.13
N ASP A 429 21.74 -16.19 -5.49
CA ASP A 429 20.97 -17.22 -6.18
C ASP A 429 19.99 -17.91 -5.22
N MET A 430 20.44 -18.22 -4.01
CA MET A 430 19.58 -18.77 -2.95
C MET A 430 18.46 -17.77 -2.60
N MET A 431 18.76 -16.47 -2.50
CA MET A 431 17.76 -15.43 -2.27
C MET A 431 16.68 -15.41 -3.38
N GLN A 432 17.10 -15.49 -4.65
CA GLN A 432 16.16 -15.52 -5.77
C GLN A 432 15.29 -16.78 -5.75
N ASN A 433 15.89 -17.94 -5.48
CA ASN A 433 15.17 -19.21 -5.40
C ASN A 433 14.16 -19.22 -4.22
N ASN A 434 14.56 -18.77 -3.03
CA ASN A 434 13.68 -18.64 -1.87
C ASN A 434 12.50 -17.70 -2.18
N ALA A 435 12.79 -16.58 -2.84
CA ALA A 435 11.77 -15.60 -3.23
C ALA A 435 10.75 -16.19 -4.23
N LEU A 436 11.22 -16.92 -5.23
CA LEU A 436 10.36 -17.60 -6.20
C LEU A 436 9.53 -18.70 -5.54
N THR A 437 10.14 -19.51 -4.71
CA THR A 437 9.45 -20.58 -3.97
C THR A 437 8.33 -20.01 -3.10
N ALA A 438 8.61 -19.00 -2.30
CA ALA A 438 7.60 -18.35 -1.46
C ALA A 438 6.43 -17.76 -2.29
N ALA A 439 6.73 -17.16 -3.44
CA ALA A 439 5.71 -16.62 -4.35
C ALA A 439 4.85 -17.73 -4.98
N MET A 440 5.46 -18.88 -5.33
CA MET A 440 4.77 -20.03 -5.90
C MET A 440 3.90 -20.75 -4.86
N GLU A 441 4.38 -20.97 -3.66
CA GLU A 441 3.62 -21.59 -2.56
C GLU A 441 2.35 -20.82 -2.21
N LYS A 442 2.40 -19.50 -2.32
CA LYS A 442 1.22 -18.64 -2.15
C LYS A 442 0.34 -18.53 -3.40
N GLY A 443 0.69 -19.22 -4.50
CA GLY A 443 -0.06 -19.18 -5.76
C GLY A 443 -0.07 -17.83 -6.47
N LEU A 444 0.85 -16.92 -6.11
CA LEU A 444 0.98 -15.58 -6.68
C LEU A 444 1.74 -15.59 -8.00
N VAL A 445 2.57 -16.59 -8.19
CA VAL A 445 3.34 -16.85 -9.40
C VAL A 445 3.25 -18.35 -9.69
N ARG A 446 3.17 -18.71 -10.96
CA ARG A 446 3.07 -20.11 -11.43
C ARG A 446 4.26 -20.46 -12.30
N LYS A 447 4.49 -21.75 -12.53
CA LYS A 447 5.44 -22.19 -13.55
C LYS A 447 5.09 -21.52 -14.88
N HIS A 448 6.11 -21.05 -15.59
CA HIS A 448 6.08 -20.36 -16.88
C HIS A 448 5.65 -18.89 -16.86
N ASP A 449 5.38 -18.34 -15.68
CA ASP A 449 5.20 -16.91 -15.55
C ASP A 449 6.53 -16.17 -15.80
N LYS A 450 6.43 -14.99 -16.40
CA LYS A 450 7.53 -14.02 -16.47
C LYS A 450 7.47 -13.13 -15.25
N VAL A 451 8.57 -13.01 -14.53
CA VAL A 451 8.70 -12.10 -13.39
C VAL A 451 9.91 -11.20 -13.56
N VAL A 452 9.83 -10.02 -12.98
CA VAL A 452 10.99 -9.11 -12.88
C VAL A 452 11.50 -9.14 -11.45
N ILE A 453 12.77 -9.47 -11.27
CA ILE A 453 13.43 -9.53 -9.97
C ILE A 453 14.33 -8.31 -9.83
N LEU A 454 14.15 -7.57 -8.74
CA LEU A 454 14.99 -6.46 -8.31
C LEU A 454 15.93 -6.94 -7.21
N ALA A 455 17.22 -6.72 -7.36
CA ALA A 455 18.20 -7.15 -6.37
C ALA A 455 19.39 -6.20 -6.24
N GLY A 456 20.03 -6.23 -5.08
CA GLY A 456 21.40 -5.75 -4.89
C GLY A 456 22.37 -6.94 -5.01
N VAL A 457 23.26 -6.91 -5.96
CA VAL A 457 24.23 -7.97 -6.22
C VAL A 457 25.65 -7.38 -6.21
N PRO A 458 26.60 -7.98 -5.48
CA PRO A 458 26.44 -9.11 -4.54
C PRO A 458 25.60 -8.76 -3.31
N LEU A 459 25.09 -9.76 -2.62
CA LEU A 459 24.42 -9.58 -1.32
C LEU A 459 25.36 -8.78 -0.40
N HIS A 460 24.78 -7.83 0.36
CA HIS A 460 25.52 -6.90 1.22
C HIS A 460 26.37 -5.86 0.47
N SER A 461 26.14 -5.67 -0.85
CA SER A 461 26.73 -4.57 -1.58
C SER A 461 26.36 -3.22 -0.92
N PRO A 462 27.31 -2.27 -0.79
CA PRO A 462 27.00 -0.91 -0.37
C PRO A 462 26.03 -0.20 -1.34
N ILE A 463 25.95 -0.64 -2.58
CA ILE A 463 24.92 -0.24 -3.55
C ILE A 463 23.72 -1.15 -3.34
N MET A 464 22.74 -0.68 -2.57
CA MET A 464 21.59 -1.47 -2.10
C MET A 464 20.72 -2.05 -3.22
N LEU A 465 20.64 -1.42 -4.40
CA LEU A 465 19.84 -1.88 -5.52
C LEU A 465 20.55 -1.53 -6.83
N ASN A 466 21.00 -2.54 -7.59
CA ASN A 466 21.80 -2.36 -8.80
C ASN A 466 21.44 -3.31 -9.96
N THR A 467 20.48 -4.22 -9.77
CA THR A 467 20.20 -5.27 -10.75
C THR A 467 18.70 -5.40 -11.02
N VAL A 468 18.36 -5.49 -12.29
CA VAL A 468 17.04 -5.90 -12.81
C VAL A 468 17.23 -7.18 -13.60
N LYS A 469 16.53 -8.25 -13.24
CA LYS A 469 16.60 -9.54 -13.92
C LYS A 469 15.19 -9.94 -14.37
N VAL A 470 15.04 -10.24 -15.66
CA VAL A 470 13.85 -10.96 -16.13
C VAL A 470 14.06 -12.44 -15.88
N HIS A 471 13.11 -13.08 -15.22
CA HIS A 471 13.19 -14.48 -14.90
C HIS A 471 11.89 -15.20 -15.31
N PHE A 472 12.05 -16.36 -15.96
CA PHE A 472 10.96 -17.28 -16.25
C PHE A 472 10.85 -18.29 -15.13
N VAL A 473 9.68 -18.43 -14.56
CA VAL A 473 9.44 -19.32 -13.41
C VAL A 473 9.32 -20.76 -13.93
N GLY A 474 10.27 -21.60 -13.59
CA GLY A 474 10.38 -22.99 -14.04
C GLY A 474 11.64 -23.23 -14.88
N ASN A 475 11.91 -24.50 -15.19
CA ASN A 475 13.10 -24.85 -15.96
C ASN A 475 12.89 -24.53 -17.43
N VAL A 476 13.58 -23.51 -17.93
CA VAL A 476 13.82 -23.33 -19.37
C VAL A 476 14.94 -24.29 -19.76
N LEU A 477 14.63 -25.26 -20.59
CA LEU A 477 15.59 -26.25 -21.04
C LEU A 477 16.48 -25.72 -22.15
N ALA A 478 15.88 -24.95 -23.07
CA ALA A 478 16.60 -24.40 -24.21
C ALA A 478 15.91 -23.16 -24.77
N LYS A 479 16.65 -22.32 -25.49
CA LYS A 479 16.15 -21.14 -26.18
C LYS A 479 16.72 -21.06 -27.58
N GLY A 480 15.86 -20.82 -28.57
CA GLY A 480 16.23 -20.58 -29.96
C GLY A 480 16.33 -19.10 -30.32
N GLU A 481 16.64 -18.84 -31.56
CA GLU A 481 16.72 -17.48 -32.13
C GLU A 481 15.52 -17.14 -33.00
N ARG A 482 14.82 -18.16 -33.50
CA ARG A 482 13.69 -18.03 -34.44
C ARG A 482 12.60 -19.06 -34.10
N GLY A 483 11.37 -18.74 -34.47
CA GLY A 483 10.27 -19.68 -34.30
C GLY A 483 8.92 -19.04 -34.60
N PHE A 484 7.89 -19.84 -34.46
CA PHE A 484 6.50 -19.42 -34.57
C PHE A 484 5.58 -20.46 -33.92
N GLY A 485 4.33 -20.08 -33.72
CA GLY A 485 3.31 -20.91 -33.07
C GLY A 485 3.31 -20.75 -31.55
N GLY A 486 2.13 -20.80 -30.96
CA GLY A 486 1.93 -20.64 -29.52
C GLY A 486 2.46 -21.83 -28.71
N TYR A 487 1.81 -22.09 -27.58
CA TYR A 487 2.18 -23.21 -26.71
C TYR A 487 1.80 -24.55 -27.30
N ARG A 488 2.76 -25.48 -27.37
CA ARG A 488 2.52 -26.89 -27.73
C ARG A 488 3.35 -27.80 -26.82
N SER A 489 2.69 -28.73 -26.15
CA SER A 489 3.34 -29.70 -25.27
C SER A 489 3.37 -31.09 -25.92
N GLY A 490 4.46 -31.82 -25.74
CA GLY A 490 4.58 -33.16 -26.27
C GLY A 490 5.86 -33.85 -25.79
N LYS A 491 6.05 -35.10 -26.22
CA LYS A 491 7.26 -35.86 -25.98
C LYS A 491 8.27 -35.64 -27.09
N ILE A 492 9.51 -35.40 -26.73
CA ILE A 492 10.61 -35.29 -27.69
C ILE A 492 10.85 -36.63 -28.37
N VAL A 493 10.89 -36.59 -29.69
CA VAL A 493 11.42 -37.66 -30.54
C VAL A 493 12.64 -37.09 -31.24
N ARG A 494 13.83 -37.50 -30.78
CA ARG A 494 15.11 -37.06 -31.34
C ARG A 494 15.46 -37.92 -32.55
N VAL A 495 15.73 -37.28 -33.69
CA VAL A 495 16.01 -37.97 -34.95
C VAL A 495 17.29 -37.44 -35.59
N GLU A 496 17.98 -38.30 -36.32
CA GLU A 496 19.22 -37.93 -37.03
C GLU A 496 18.92 -37.46 -38.48
N ASP A 497 17.96 -38.10 -39.15
CA ASP A 497 17.56 -37.81 -40.53
C ASP A 497 16.05 -38.11 -40.76
N ALA A 498 15.60 -37.92 -42.01
CA ALA A 498 14.19 -38.13 -42.38
C ALA A 498 13.76 -39.60 -42.29
N LEU A 499 14.64 -40.56 -42.56
CA LEU A 499 14.35 -41.99 -42.50
C LEU A 499 14.18 -42.41 -41.02
N ASP A 500 15.03 -41.94 -40.13
CA ASP A 500 14.91 -42.17 -38.70
C ASP A 500 13.62 -41.53 -38.16
N ALA A 501 13.23 -40.34 -38.64
CA ALA A 501 11.98 -39.68 -38.28
C ALA A 501 10.74 -40.52 -38.70
N GLU A 502 10.70 -41.07 -39.92
CA GLU A 502 9.65 -41.90 -40.42
C GLU A 502 9.45 -43.18 -39.59
N LEU A 503 10.54 -43.77 -39.10
CA LEU A 503 10.52 -44.96 -38.26
C LEU A 503 10.09 -44.71 -36.82
N ARG A 504 10.36 -43.51 -36.26
CA ARG A 504 10.20 -43.22 -34.83
C ARG A 504 8.95 -42.43 -34.49
N LEU A 505 8.46 -41.58 -35.38
CA LEU A 505 7.28 -40.75 -35.14
C LEU A 505 6.01 -41.61 -35.29
N LYS A 506 5.10 -41.47 -34.34
CA LYS A 506 3.82 -42.18 -34.32
C LYS A 506 2.71 -41.38 -35.02
N HIS A 507 2.92 -40.10 -35.26
CA HIS A 507 1.97 -39.19 -35.91
C HIS A 507 0.61 -39.08 -35.18
N ASP A 508 0.62 -39.29 -33.85
CA ASP A 508 -0.57 -39.26 -32.99
C ASP A 508 -0.91 -37.87 -32.44
N GLY A 509 -0.19 -36.84 -32.84
CA GLY A 509 -0.36 -35.47 -32.39
C GLY A 509 0.16 -35.17 -30.98
N THR A 510 1.02 -36.06 -30.41
CA THR A 510 1.58 -35.90 -29.08
C THR A 510 3.08 -35.65 -29.09
N GLU A 511 3.73 -35.65 -30.26
CA GLU A 511 5.18 -35.68 -30.38
C GLU A 511 5.77 -34.36 -30.85
N ILE A 512 6.96 -34.08 -30.34
CA ILE A 512 7.80 -32.95 -30.71
C ILE A 512 9.07 -33.49 -31.37
N LEU A 513 9.22 -33.19 -32.65
CA LEU A 513 10.38 -33.56 -33.44
C LEU A 513 11.58 -32.72 -32.99
N LEU A 514 12.67 -33.37 -32.60
CA LEU A 514 13.97 -32.76 -32.36
C LEU A 514 14.95 -33.24 -33.43
N ALA A 515 15.45 -32.33 -34.24
CA ALA A 515 16.41 -32.61 -35.29
C ALA A 515 17.48 -31.53 -35.35
N ARG A 516 18.64 -31.84 -36.01
CA ARG A 516 19.66 -30.84 -36.22
C ARG A 516 19.18 -29.76 -37.17
N PHE A 517 18.60 -30.15 -38.33
CA PHE A 517 17.99 -29.29 -39.35
C PHE A 517 16.93 -30.07 -40.10
N LEU A 518 16.08 -29.41 -40.87
CA LEU A 518 15.13 -30.04 -41.79
C LEU A 518 15.57 -29.88 -43.24
N THR A 519 15.54 -31.00 -43.98
CA THR A 519 15.66 -31.06 -45.43
C THR A 519 14.28 -31.27 -46.09
N PRO A 520 14.16 -31.09 -47.41
CA PRO A 520 12.88 -31.35 -48.12
C PRO A 520 12.30 -32.75 -47.88
N ASP A 521 13.12 -33.75 -47.60
CA ASP A 521 12.72 -35.12 -47.36
C ASP A 521 11.87 -35.27 -46.08
N PHE A 522 11.93 -34.31 -45.13
CA PHE A 522 11.08 -34.30 -43.96
C PHE A 522 9.64 -33.86 -44.24
N LEU A 523 9.34 -33.22 -45.39
CA LEU A 523 8.01 -32.65 -45.66
C LEU A 523 6.87 -33.66 -45.47
N PRO A 524 6.91 -34.93 -46.02
CA PRO A 524 5.82 -35.88 -45.86
C PRO A 524 5.65 -36.33 -44.38
N ILE A 525 6.70 -36.22 -43.58
CA ILE A 525 6.81 -36.75 -42.21
C ILE A 525 6.28 -35.74 -41.19
N LEU A 526 6.21 -34.45 -41.52
CA LEU A 526 5.78 -33.41 -40.56
C LEU A 526 4.29 -33.43 -40.26
N THR A 527 3.49 -34.21 -41.00
CA THR A 527 2.05 -34.31 -40.77
C THR A 527 1.77 -34.95 -39.40
N GLY A 528 0.98 -34.25 -38.58
CA GLY A 528 0.61 -34.69 -37.22
C GLY A 528 1.67 -34.44 -36.13
N VAL A 529 2.81 -33.83 -36.46
CA VAL A 529 3.80 -33.41 -35.48
C VAL A 529 3.29 -32.16 -34.73
N ARG A 530 3.35 -32.21 -33.42
CA ARG A 530 2.84 -31.14 -32.54
C ARG A 530 3.78 -29.97 -32.38
N GLY A 531 5.07 -30.23 -32.51
CA GLY A 531 6.10 -29.22 -32.42
C GLY A 531 7.42 -29.65 -33.04
N ILE A 532 8.28 -28.70 -33.34
CA ILE A 532 9.57 -28.92 -33.99
C ILE A 532 10.63 -28.09 -33.27
N VAL A 533 11.73 -28.72 -32.86
CA VAL A 533 12.93 -28.05 -32.32
C VAL A 533 14.10 -28.37 -33.23
N LEU A 534 14.81 -27.35 -33.69
CA LEU A 534 15.96 -27.48 -34.56
C LEU A 534 17.21 -26.86 -33.91
N GLU A 535 18.30 -27.63 -33.90
CA GLU A 535 19.60 -27.12 -33.40
C GLU A 535 20.16 -26.02 -34.30
N GLU A 536 19.98 -26.17 -35.59
CA GLU A 536 20.41 -25.23 -36.61
C GLU A 536 19.20 -24.58 -37.35
N SER A 537 19.46 -23.80 -38.36
CA SER A 537 18.41 -23.24 -39.22
C SER A 537 17.87 -24.31 -40.19
N SER A 538 16.57 -24.25 -40.48
CA SER A 538 15.92 -25.16 -41.44
C SER A 538 16.22 -24.76 -42.89
N TYR A 539 16.34 -25.72 -43.79
CA TYR A 539 16.29 -25.54 -45.25
C TYR A 539 14.87 -25.34 -45.78
N LEU A 540 13.85 -25.65 -44.95
CA LEU A 540 12.43 -25.40 -45.27
C LEU A 540 12.04 -24.02 -44.80
N SER A 541 11.25 -23.31 -45.59
CA SER A 541 10.70 -22.02 -45.16
C SER A 541 9.59 -22.20 -44.13
N PRO A 542 9.34 -21.17 -43.29
CA PRO A 542 8.21 -21.20 -42.35
C PRO A 542 6.86 -21.47 -43.03
N GLU A 543 6.65 -21.00 -44.24
CA GLU A 543 5.43 -21.22 -45.03
C GLU A 543 5.29 -22.67 -45.44
N GLN A 544 6.35 -23.34 -45.82
CA GLN A 544 6.36 -24.76 -46.16
C GLN A 544 6.02 -25.62 -44.96
N ILE A 545 6.61 -25.32 -43.82
CA ILE A 545 6.33 -26.04 -42.56
C ILE A 545 4.88 -25.81 -42.13
N ARG A 546 4.39 -24.57 -42.16
CA ARG A 546 2.96 -24.28 -41.84
C ARG A 546 1.96 -24.92 -42.80
N GLY A 547 2.33 -25.06 -44.04
CA GLY A 547 1.48 -25.71 -45.05
C GLY A 547 1.18 -27.20 -44.74
N ILE A 548 2.09 -27.86 -44.01
CA ILE A 548 1.98 -29.30 -43.67
C ILE A 548 1.63 -29.54 -42.21
N ALA A 549 2.18 -28.74 -41.32
CA ALA A 549 1.96 -28.80 -39.86
C ALA A 549 1.44 -27.44 -39.34
N PRO A 550 0.18 -27.03 -39.68
CA PRO A 550 -0.32 -25.69 -39.38
C PRO A 550 -0.44 -25.39 -37.88
N ASP A 551 -0.62 -26.42 -37.09
CA ASP A 551 -0.79 -26.33 -35.63
C ASP A 551 0.51 -26.52 -34.86
N ALA A 552 1.62 -26.81 -35.50
CA ALA A 552 2.91 -27.04 -34.82
C ALA A 552 3.54 -25.74 -34.32
N ALA A 553 4.14 -25.80 -33.14
CA ALA A 553 5.09 -24.79 -32.68
C ALA A 553 6.49 -25.14 -33.18
N VAL A 554 7.19 -24.19 -33.76
CA VAL A 554 8.53 -24.38 -34.29
C VAL A 554 9.52 -23.46 -33.58
N ILE A 555 10.65 -24.01 -33.17
CA ILE A 555 11.79 -23.25 -32.61
C ILE A 555 13.04 -23.72 -33.34
N ALA A 556 13.80 -22.79 -33.92
CA ALA A 556 15.02 -23.07 -34.67
C ALA A 556 16.20 -22.27 -34.13
N SER A 557 17.40 -22.71 -34.52
CA SER A 557 18.66 -22.18 -34.01
C SER A 557 18.74 -22.29 -32.48
N VAL A 558 18.53 -23.49 -31.96
CA VAL A 558 18.61 -23.81 -30.53
C VAL A 558 19.96 -24.45 -30.23
N PRO A 559 20.98 -23.69 -29.78
CA PRO A 559 22.33 -24.21 -29.62
C PRO A 559 22.40 -25.38 -28.65
N GLY A 560 22.97 -26.50 -29.08
CA GLY A 560 23.15 -27.69 -28.26
C GLY A 560 21.86 -28.48 -27.98
N ALA A 561 20.76 -28.23 -28.70
CA ALA A 561 19.48 -28.91 -28.48
C ALA A 561 19.58 -30.42 -28.57
N MET A 562 20.33 -30.96 -29.52
CA MET A 562 20.53 -32.40 -29.72
C MET A 562 21.23 -33.09 -28.52
N THR A 563 21.96 -32.33 -27.71
CA THR A 563 22.67 -32.85 -26.52
C THR A 563 21.96 -32.53 -25.19
N GLN A 564 21.22 -31.41 -25.15
CA GLN A 564 20.57 -30.93 -23.92
C GLN A 564 19.18 -31.49 -23.72
N LEU A 565 18.46 -31.77 -24.81
CA LEU A 565 17.08 -32.27 -24.78
C LEU A 565 17.09 -33.80 -24.97
N GLU A 566 16.68 -34.51 -23.92
CA GLU A 566 16.68 -35.96 -23.92
C GLU A 566 15.47 -36.53 -24.70
N ASP A 567 15.72 -37.63 -25.39
CA ASP A 567 14.68 -38.37 -26.12
C ASP A 567 13.61 -38.92 -25.18
N GLY A 568 12.35 -38.83 -25.55
CA GLY A 568 11.21 -39.26 -24.73
C GLY A 568 10.84 -38.27 -23.60
N PHE A 569 11.62 -37.20 -23.39
CA PHE A 569 11.33 -36.20 -22.38
C PHE A 569 10.09 -35.38 -22.76
N THR A 570 9.25 -35.04 -21.77
CA THR A 570 8.09 -34.20 -22.03
C THR A 570 8.47 -32.75 -21.91
N VAL A 571 8.20 -31.98 -22.98
CA VAL A 571 8.50 -30.55 -23.02
C VAL A 571 7.30 -29.75 -23.54
N THR A 572 7.34 -28.45 -23.33
CA THR A 572 6.43 -27.51 -23.96
C THR A 572 7.23 -26.49 -24.75
N LEU A 573 6.85 -26.30 -26.01
CA LEU A 573 7.39 -25.25 -26.87
C LEU A 573 6.52 -23.99 -26.77
N HIS A 574 7.13 -22.83 -26.71
CA HIS A 574 6.50 -21.54 -27.01
C HIS A 574 7.17 -20.97 -28.26
N GLY A 575 6.57 -21.24 -29.42
CA GLY A 575 7.17 -20.92 -30.70
C GLY A 575 7.38 -19.43 -30.94
N ASP A 576 6.51 -18.55 -30.44
CA ASP A 576 6.60 -17.11 -30.63
C ASP A 576 7.64 -16.45 -29.70
N GLU A 577 8.03 -17.09 -28.58
CA GLU A 577 9.09 -16.63 -27.68
C GLU A 577 10.38 -17.44 -27.81
N TYR A 578 10.39 -18.46 -28.65
CA TYR A 578 11.55 -19.32 -28.97
C TYR A 578 12.08 -20.11 -27.76
N ILE A 579 11.19 -20.54 -26.85
CA ILE A 579 11.56 -21.16 -25.57
C ILE A 579 11.05 -22.60 -25.50
N VAL A 580 11.92 -23.51 -25.02
CA VAL A 580 11.60 -24.90 -24.65
C VAL A 580 11.56 -25.01 -23.14
N TYR A 581 10.40 -25.37 -22.60
CA TYR A 581 10.17 -25.57 -21.17
C TYR A 581 10.13 -27.04 -20.80
N GLU A 582 10.54 -27.38 -19.59
CA GLU A 582 10.35 -28.70 -19.00
C GLU A 582 8.88 -28.98 -18.68
N GLY A 583 8.37 -30.16 -19.06
CA GLY A 583 7.05 -30.67 -18.70
C GLY A 583 5.89 -30.13 -19.56
N MET A 584 4.66 -30.50 -19.18
CA MET A 584 3.44 -30.05 -19.86
C MET A 584 2.94 -28.70 -19.34
N ILE A 585 2.72 -27.77 -20.24
CA ILE A 585 2.12 -26.45 -19.95
C ILE A 585 0.76 -26.36 -20.62
N SER A 586 -0.29 -26.05 -19.85
CA SER A 586 -1.56 -25.64 -20.45
C SER A 586 -1.46 -24.15 -20.82
N GLY A 587 -1.25 -23.86 -22.10
CA GLY A 587 -1.43 -22.50 -22.62
C GLY A 587 -2.90 -22.07 -22.52
N LYS A 588 -3.15 -20.91 -21.91
CA LYS A 588 -4.41 -20.17 -22.08
C LYS A 588 -4.22 -19.12 -23.14
#